data_829cb25fae75147a56fb4e0556729eb2
#
_entry.id   829cb25fae75147a56fb4e0556729eb2
#
_cell.length_a   1.000
_cell.length_b   1.000
_cell.length_c   1.000
_cell.angle_alpha   90.00
_cell.angle_beta   90.00
_cell.angle_gamma   90.00
#
_symmetry.space_group_name_H-M   'P 1'
#
loop_
_entity.id
_entity.type
_entity.pdbx_description
1 polymer ?
#
loop_
_entity_poly.entity_id
_entity_poly.type
_entity_poly.pdbx_seq_one_letter_code
_entity_poly.pdbx_strand_id
1 'polypeptide(L)'
;VKRLALSFASLLFAQTAFAFPVTAFAFPVTVDSCGTPLTFDTAPKRAVIQDLNMAEMAFALGLQPSIVGLTGITGWYKVGPEFKAEQGSIPELAPKYPTLENLVAVEPDFFFAGWYYGMKPGGEVTPDTLAPHGIKTLVLTESCVHLDNNRPAASMDLLYDDIEKLGRIFDKEAEAKKLVSDWKAQLADITAKVGDHKGTRVFLYDSGEDKPFTSGKFAIPSAMIAAAGGDNIMADMQTSWGNTDWETVASRNPQFLILLDYQDGGGYRKLLDFLKVHPAMKETDAVRNERFVALRYAELTPGPANIEAIGKIARAMHPEAF
;
A
#
# COMPACT_ATOMS: atom_id res chain seq x y z
N VAL A 1 11.87 -20.77 -82.97
CA VAL A 1 11.27 -19.98 -81.89
C VAL A 1 11.05 -20.95 -80.73
N LYS A 2 11.95 -20.90 -79.67
CA LYS A 2 11.87 -21.71 -78.47
C LYS A 2 11.32 -20.82 -77.37
N ARG A 3 10.19 -21.21 -76.80
CA ARG A 3 9.60 -20.55 -75.59
C ARG A 3 10.23 -21.19 -74.34
N LEU A 4 10.88 -20.37 -73.50
CA LEU A 4 11.35 -20.74 -72.17
C LEU A 4 10.15 -20.50 -71.18
N ALA A 5 9.76 -21.54 -70.43
CA ALA A 5 8.81 -21.42 -69.33
C ALA A 5 9.61 -21.25 -68.02
N LEU A 6 9.44 -20.11 -67.33
CA LEU A 6 9.92 -19.90 -65.99
C LEU A 6 8.92 -20.45 -65.00
N SER A 7 9.32 -21.46 -64.22
CA SER A 7 8.55 -21.94 -63.08
C SER A 7 8.95 -21.13 -61.84
N PHE A 8 7.97 -20.40 -61.24
CA PHE A 8 8.11 -19.78 -59.93
C PHE A 8 7.80 -20.81 -58.85
N ALA A 9 8.78 -21.18 -58.07
CA ALA A 9 8.59 -21.96 -56.86
C ALA A 9 8.30 -21.03 -55.68
N SER A 10 7.03 -21.05 -55.18
CA SER A 10 6.62 -20.32 -53.98
C SER A 10 7.06 -21.10 -52.74
N LEU A 11 8.03 -20.60 -51.99
CA LEU A 11 8.37 -21.10 -50.66
C LEU A 11 7.32 -20.58 -49.64
N LEU A 12 6.48 -21.48 -49.14
CA LEU A 12 5.65 -21.21 -47.95
C LEU A 12 6.53 -21.33 -46.70
N PHE A 13 6.80 -20.20 -46.04
CA PHE A 13 7.35 -20.16 -44.68
C PHE A 13 6.24 -20.49 -43.69
N ALA A 14 6.26 -21.68 -43.12
CA ALA A 14 5.40 -22.02 -41.97
C ALA A 14 5.96 -21.32 -40.74
N GLN A 15 5.27 -20.29 -40.25
CA GLN A 15 5.52 -19.68 -38.94
C GLN A 15 5.01 -20.60 -37.83
N THR A 16 5.89 -21.34 -37.20
CA THR A 16 5.59 -22.05 -35.95
C THR A 16 5.49 -21.03 -34.82
N ALA A 17 4.29 -20.72 -34.39
CA ALA A 17 4.04 -19.98 -33.16
C ALA A 17 4.45 -20.86 -31.96
N PHE A 18 5.56 -20.54 -31.34
CA PHE A 18 5.93 -21.10 -30.04
C PHE A 18 4.97 -20.53 -28.99
N ALA A 19 3.93 -21.27 -28.63
CA ALA A 19 3.15 -21.03 -27.42
C ALA A 19 4.05 -21.40 -26.23
N PHE A 20 4.56 -20.42 -25.50
CA PHE A 20 5.17 -20.67 -24.20
C PHE A 20 4.06 -21.17 -23.26
N PRO A 21 4.26 -22.30 -22.57
CA PRO A 21 3.27 -22.73 -21.57
C PRO A 21 3.28 -21.68 -20.46
N VAL A 22 2.17 -20.97 -20.27
CA VAL A 22 1.89 -20.26 -19.06
C VAL A 22 1.76 -21.36 -18.00
N THR A 23 2.77 -21.51 -17.14
CA THR A 23 2.68 -22.40 -15.98
C THR A 23 1.64 -21.78 -15.03
N ALA A 24 0.38 -22.19 -15.18
CA ALA A 24 -0.63 -21.98 -14.19
C ALA A 24 -0.13 -22.62 -12.89
N PHE A 25 -0.03 -21.86 -11.80
CA PHE A 25 0.27 -22.44 -10.50
C PHE A 25 -0.87 -23.38 -10.15
N ALA A 26 -0.53 -24.65 -10.00
CA ALA A 26 -1.51 -25.64 -9.58
C ALA A 26 -1.73 -25.48 -8.08
N PHE A 27 -2.96 -25.23 -7.66
CA PHE A 27 -3.34 -25.39 -6.26
C PHE A 27 -2.98 -26.80 -5.76
N PRO A 28 -2.65 -26.98 -4.45
CA PRO A 28 -2.74 -25.98 -3.37
C PRO A 28 -1.61 -24.95 -3.39
N VAL A 29 -1.93 -23.71 -2.99
CA VAL A 29 -0.98 -22.61 -2.83
C VAL A 29 -0.81 -22.29 -1.35
N THR A 30 0.43 -22.18 -0.89
CA THR A 30 0.76 -21.75 0.48
C THR A 30 1.50 -20.42 0.44
N VAL A 31 1.05 -19.46 1.24
CA VAL A 31 1.71 -18.17 1.47
C VAL A 31 2.01 -17.98 2.95
N ASP A 32 2.97 -17.12 3.27
CA ASP A 32 3.23 -16.71 4.64
C ASP A 32 2.28 -15.57 5.05
N SER A 33 1.64 -15.69 6.20
CA SER A 33 0.81 -14.65 6.81
C SER A 33 1.32 -14.36 8.22
N CYS A 34 2.21 -13.37 8.37
CA CYS A 34 2.89 -13.02 9.61
C CYS A 34 3.64 -14.20 10.29
N GLY A 35 4.36 -15.03 9.52
CA GLY A 35 5.08 -16.20 10.03
C GLY A 35 4.23 -17.47 10.16
N THR A 36 2.95 -17.41 9.82
CA THR A 36 2.04 -18.57 9.81
C THR A 36 1.76 -18.99 8.37
N PRO A 37 1.98 -20.26 7.98
CA PRO A 37 1.63 -20.73 6.66
C PRO A 37 0.12 -20.76 6.46
N LEU A 38 -0.36 -20.14 5.39
CA LEU A 38 -1.76 -20.07 4.99
C LEU A 38 -1.95 -20.79 3.64
N THR A 39 -2.66 -21.91 3.64
CA THR A 39 -2.81 -22.77 2.46
C THR A 39 -4.21 -22.66 1.86
N PHE A 40 -4.26 -22.54 0.53
CA PHE A 40 -5.48 -22.53 -0.27
C PHE A 40 -5.48 -23.71 -1.23
N ASP A 41 -6.56 -24.50 -1.22
CA ASP A 41 -6.76 -25.63 -2.14
C ASP A 41 -7.35 -25.18 -3.48
N THR A 42 -7.99 -24.03 -3.48
CA THR A 42 -8.57 -23.34 -4.65
C THR A 42 -8.53 -21.83 -4.43
N ALA A 43 -8.59 -21.04 -5.50
CA ALA A 43 -8.72 -19.60 -5.39
C ALA A 43 -10.02 -19.22 -4.65
N PRO A 44 -9.97 -18.24 -3.71
CA PRO A 44 -11.16 -17.74 -3.02
C PRO A 44 -12.18 -17.14 -3.99
N LYS A 45 -13.45 -17.29 -3.66
CA LYS A 45 -14.57 -16.78 -4.47
C LYS A 45 -15.43 -15.75 -3.75
N ARG A 46 -15.25 -15.64 -2.45
CA ARG A 46 -16.07 -14.78 -1.57
C ARG A 46 -15.17 -14.01 -0.61
N ALA A 47 -14.38 -13.08 -1.16
CA ALA A 47 -13.44 -12.29 -0.38
C ALA A 47 -14.14 -11.10 0.30
N VAL A 48 -13.75 -10.80 1.53
CA VAL A 48 -13.97 -9.51 2.17
C VAL A 48 -12.63 -8.82 2.33
N ILE A 49 -12.57 -7.53 1.99
CA ILE A 49 -11.34 -6.73 2.05
C ILE A 49 -11.56 -5.57 3.01
N GLN A 50 -10.64 -5.42 3.93
CA GLN A 50 -10.62 -4.31 4.88
C GLN A 50 -9.79 -3.16 4.35
N ASP A 51 -10.28 -1.93 4.58
CA ASP A 51 -9.58 -0.67 4.36
C ASP A 51 -9.33 -0.31 2.87
N LEU A 52 -9.19 0.98 2.64
CA LEU A 52 -9.08 1.59 1.32
C LEU A 52 -7.87 1.07 0.53
N ASN A 53 -6.71 1.09 1.15
CA ASN A 53 -5.45 0.69 0.53
C ASN A 53 -5.41 -0.80 0.15
N MET A 54 -5.95 -1.69 1.00
CA MET A 54 -6.05 -3.12 0.70
C MET A 54 -7.10 -3.40 -0.38
N ALA A 55 -8.20 -2.63 -0.41
CA ALA A 55 -9.17 -2.70 -1.51
C ALA A 55 -8.52 -2.28 -2.84
N GLU A 56 -7.73 -1.20 -2.86
CA GLU A 56 -6.98 -0.76 -4.05
C GLU A 56 -5.97 -1.83 -4.52
N MET A 57 -5.31 -2.56 -3.60
CA MET A 57 -4.46 -3.71 -3.98
C MET A 57 -5.25 -4.80 -4.70
N ALA A 58 -6.42 -5.15 -4.17
CA ALA A 58 -7.28 -6.14 -4.79
C ALA A 58 -7.83 -5.68 -6.15
N PHE A 59 -8.20 -4.41 -6.28
CA PHE A 59 -8.66 -3.82 -7.54
C PHE A 59 -7.57 -3.77 -8.60
N ALA A 60 -6.34 -3.42 -8.22
CA ALA A 60 -5.18 -3.43 -9.13
C ALA A 60 -4.89 -4.81 -9.74
N LEU A 61 -5.32 -5.89 -9.09
CA LEU A 61 -5.25 -7.27 -9.59
C LEU A 61 -6.54 -7.74 -10.27
N GLY A 62 -7.57 -6.89 -10.38
CA GLY A 62 -8.85 -7.24 -10.99
C GLY A 62 -9.66 -8.25 -10.19
N LEU A 63 -9.57 -8.23 -8.85
CA LEU A 63 -10.22 -9.21 -7.97
C LEU A 63 -11.69 -8.89 -7.66
N GLN A 64 -12.27 -7.78 -8.17
CA GLN A 64 -13.64 -7.36 -7.91
C GLN A 64 -14.67 -8.49 -8.08
N PRO A 65 -14.58 -9.39 -9.10
CA PRO A 65 -15.55 -10.49 -9.24
C PRO A 65 -15.55 -11.49 -8.09
N SER A 66 -14.49 -11.55 -7.30
CA SER A 66 -14.36 -12.42 -6.12
C SER A 66 -14.67 -11.71 -4.81
N ILE A 67 -14.96 -10.40 -4.82
CA ILE A 67 -15.20 -9.62 -3.61
C ILE A 67 -16.68 -9.52 -3.32
N VAL A 68 -17.10 -9.99 -2.13
CA VAL A 68 -18.49 -9.93 -1.67
C VAL A 68 -18.75 -8.78 -0.70
N GLY A 69 -17.71 -8.10 -0.24
CA GLY A 69 -17.85 -6.94 0.63
C GLY A 69 -16.55 -6.24 0.94
N LEU A 70 -16.65 -4.96 1.27
CA LEU A 70 -15.56 -4.13 1.80
C LEU A 70 -15.91 -3.71 3.22
N THR A 71 -14.89 -3.40 4.02
CA THR A 71 -15.05 -2.82 5.35
C THR A 71 -14.01 -1.70 5.56
N GLY A 72 -14.32 -0.71 6.40
CA GLY A 72 -13.38 0.36 6.76
C GLY A 72 -13.15 1.43 5.70
N ILE A 73 -14.10 1.67 4.79
CA ILE A 73 -13.93 2.59 3.66
C ILE A 73 -14.41 4.00 4.01
N THR A 74 -15.70 4.17 4.31
CA THR A 74 -16.30 5.51 4.42
C THR A 74 -16.24 6.09 5.82
N GLY A 75 -15.93 5.29 6.83
CA GLY A 75 -15.94 5.70 8.24
C GLY A 75 -14.75 6.54 8.69
N TRP A 76 -13.68 6.59 7.88
CA TRP A 76 -12.44 7.29 8.19
C TRP A 76 -12.10 8.35 7.14
N TYR A 77 -12.40 8.10 5.87
CA TYR A 77 -11.92 8.88 4.74
C TYR A 77 -13.05 9.34 3.83
N LYS A 78 -12.76 10.36 3.03
CA LYS A 78 -13.58 10.69 1.87
C LYS A 78 -13.01 9.95 0.66
N VAL A 79 -13.82 9.09 0.10
CA VAL A 79 -13.47 8.26 -1.04
C VAL A 79 -13.71 9.03 -2.34
N GLY A 80 -12.68 9.07 -3.18
CA GLY A 80 -12.75 9.75 -4.48
C GLY A 80 -13.65 9.03 -5.50
N PRO A 81 -13.99 9.71 -6.62
CA PRO A 81 -14.84 9.14 -7.66
C PRO A 81 -14.20 7.93 -8.35
N GLU A 82 -12.88 7.88 -8.45
CA GLU A 82 -12.11 6.78 -9.06
C GLU A 82 -12.29 5.49 -8.27
N PHE A 83 -12.07 5.52 -6.95
CA PHE A 83 -12.31 4.36 -6.09
C PHE A 83 -13.76 3.88 -6.16
N LYS A 84 -14.73 4.82 -6.16
CA LYS A 84 -16.15 4.47 -6.27
C LYS A 84 -16.49 3.78 -7.60
N ALA A 85 -15.84 4.19 -8.68
CA ALA A 85 -16.00 3.55 -9.99
C ALA A 85 -15.45 2.11 -9.97
N GLU A 86 -14.28 1.90 -9.34
CA GLU A 86 -13.68 0.55 -9.19
C GLU A 86 -14.46 -0.33 -8.22
N GLN A 87 -14.96 0.22 -7.12
CA GLN A 87 -15.84 -0.47 -6.17
C GLN A 87 -17.13 -0.96 -6.85
N GLY A 88 -17.73 -0.14 -7.73
CA GLY A 88 -18.96 -0.48 -8.43
C GLY A 88 -20.10 -0.81 -7.48
N SER A 89 -20.66 -2.03 -7.60
CA SER A 89 -21.75 -2.52 -6.75
C SER A 89 -21.31 -3.31 -5.51
N ILE A 90 -20.00 -3.42 -5.24
CA ILE A 90 -19.51 -4.14 -4.06
C ILE A 90 -19.96 -3.40 -2.80
N PRO A 91 -20.73 -4.04 -1.89
CA PRO A 91 -21.25 -3.37 -0.70
C PRO A 91 -20.17 -3.10 0.34
N GLU A 92 -20.30 -2.00 1.07
CA GLU A 92 -19.57 -1.79 2.32
C GLU A 92 -20.36 -2.41 3.48
N LEU A 93 -19.77 -3.40 4.15
CA LEU A 93 -20.42 -4.17 5.23
C LEU A 93 -20.32 -3.45 6.58
N ALA A 94 -19.24 -2.70 6.78
CA ALA A 94 -19.01 -1.89 7.95
C ALA A 94 -18.16 -0.67 7.57
N PRO A 95 -18.56 0.56 7.96
CA PRO A 95 -17.83 1.77 7.58
C PRO A 95 -16.46 1.90 8.29
N LYS A 96 -16.25 1.16 9.38
CA LYS A 96 -15.00 1.06 10.14
C LYS A 96 -14.59 -0.41 10.29
N TYR A 97 -14.14 -0.82 11.48
CA TYR A 97 -13.80 -2.21 11.74
C TYR A 97 -15.04 -3.08 11.70
N PRO A 98 -14.98 -4.25 11.04
CA PRO A 98 -16.08 -5.19 11.04
C PRO A 98 -16.23 -5.87 12.42
N THR A 99 -17.43 -6.35 12.70
CA THR A 99 -17.69 -7.35 13.73
C THR A 99 -17.60 -8.75 13.13
N LEU A 100 -17.47 -9.76 13.97
CA LEU A 100 -17.55 -11.15 13.54
C LEU A 100 -18.89 -11.44 12.84
N GLU A 101 -19.99 -10.90 13.36
CA GLU A 101 -21.33 -11.01 12.77
C GLU A 101 -21.39 -10.44 11.36
N ASN A 102 -20.86 -9.23 11.13
CA ASN A 102 -20.81 -8.61 9.80
C ASN A 102 -20.08 -9.48 8.77
N LEU A 103 -18.98 -10.11 9.19
CA LEU A 103 -18.19 -10.98 8.31
C LEU A 103 -18.93 -12.29 8.05
N VAL A 104 -19.37 -13.01 9.07
CA VAL A 104 -20.00 -14.31 8.93
C VAL A 104 -21.31 -14.23 8.13
N ALA A 105 -22.05 -13.13 8.25
CA ALA A 105 -23.33 -12.92 7.54
C ALA A 105 -23.21 -12.98 6.01
N VAL A 106 -22.04 -12.70 5.45
CA VAL A 106 -21.82 -12.76 3.99
C VAL A 106 -21.07 -14.03 3.57
N GLU A 107 -20.86 -14.99 4.47
CA GLU A 107 -20.21 -16.28 4.24
C GLU A 107 -18.93 -16.17 3.38
N PRO A 108 -17.93 -15.39 3.79
CA PRO A 108 -16.70 -15.26 3.02
C PRO A 108 -15.81 -16.49 3.21
N ASP A 109 -14.99 -16.81 2.21
CA ASP A 109 -13.94 -17.82 2.28
C ASP A 109 -12.56 -17.21 2.49
N PHE A 110 -12.45 -15.86 2.38
CA PHE A 110 -11.22 -15.11 2.53
C PHE A 110 -11.47 -13.73 3.15
N PHE A 111 -10.57 -13.32 4.03
CA PHE A 111 -10.51 -11.97 4.59
C PHE A 111 -9.10 -11.41 4.48
N PHE A 112 -8.96 -10.21 3.93
CA PHE A 112 -7.70 -9.47 3.90
C PHE A 112 -7.80 -8.27 4.82
N ALA A 113 -7.02 -8.26 5.88
CA ALA A 113 -7.01 -7.22 6.91
C ALA A 113 -5.63 -7.15 7.58
N GLY A 114 -5.43 -6.21 8.48
CA GLY A 114 -4.19 -6.09 9.24
C GLY A 114 -4.45 -5.85 10.73
N TRP A 115 -3.41 -6.03 11.52
CA TRP A 115 -3.44 -5.63 12.92
C TRP A 115 -3.50 -4.10 13.03
N TYR A 116 -4.54 -3.59 13.68
CA TYR A 116 -4.96 -2.19 13.70
C TYR A 116 -5.42 -1.64 12.33
N TYR A 117 -5.62 -2.56 11.36
CA TYR A 117 -6.31 -2.35 10.10
C TYR A 117 -7.44 -3.38 9.99
N GLY A 118 -8.50 -3.23 10.77
CA GLY A 118 -9.66 -4.12 10.82
C GLY A 118 -9.60 -5.19 11.91
N MET A 119 -8.42 -5.52 12.41
CA MET A 119 -8.21 -6.50 13.48
C MET A 119 -7.47 -5.88 14.68
N LYS A 120 -7.62 -6.48 15.86
CA LYS A 120 -6.83 -6.14 17.06
C LYS A 120 -6.38 -7.42 17.75
N PRO A 121 -5.15 -7.48 18.30
CA PRO A 121 -4.72 -8.61 19.13
C PRO A 121 -5.72 -8.84 20.29
N GLY A 122 -6.19 -10.09 20.44
CA GLY A 122 -7.20 -10.44 21.43
C GLY A 122 -8.61 -9.90 21.18
N GLY A 123 -8.87 -9.30 20.01
CA GLY A 123 -10.18 -8.80 19.63
C GLY A 123 -11.13 -9.87 19.11
N GLU A 124 -12.34 -9.45 18.75
CA GLU A 124 -13.40 -10.32 18.21
C GLU A 124 -13.06 -10.84 16.80
N VAL A 125 -12.39 -10.03 15.98
CA VAL A 125 -12.00 -10.38 14.61
C VAL A 125 -10.50 -10.60 14.56
N THR A 126 -10.10 -11.86 14.41
CA THR A 126 -8.71 -12.31 14.30
C THR A 126 -8.66 -13.54 13.39
N PRO A 127 -7.48 -13.94 12.86
CA PRO A 127 -7.36 -15.20 12.12
C PRO A 127 -7.91 -16.41 12.89
N ASP A 128 -7.66 -16.49 14.21
CA ASP A 128 -8.10 -17.60 15.04
C ASP A 128 -9.62 -17.63 15.26
N THR A 129 -10.26 -16.47 15.40
CA THR A 129 -11.73 -16.39 15.56
C THR A 129 -12.48 -16.63 14.25
N LEU A 130 -11.83 -16.34 13.11
CA LEU A 130 -12.42 -16.51 11.78
C LEU A 130 -12.24 -17.95 11.23
N ALA A 131 -11.15 -18.64 11.60
CA ALA A 131 -10.86 -19.97 11.12
C ALA A 131 -11.98 -21.01 11.36
N PRO A 132 -12.67 -21.06 12.54
CA PRO A 132 -13.79 -21.95 12.77
C PRO A 132 -14.97 -21.75 11.81
N HIS A 133 -15.07 -20.57 11.19
CA HIS A 133 -16.10 -20.23 10.19
C HIS A 133 -15.64 -20.52 8.74
N GLY A 134 -14.47 -21.15 8.56
CA GLY A 134 -13.92 -21.44 7.23
C GLY A 134 -13.30 -20.24 6.54
N ILE A 135 -13.13 -19.11 7.24
CA ILE A 135 -12.59 -17.86 6.68
C ILE A 135 -11.07 -17.85 6.83
N LYS A 136 -10.34 -17.91 5.73
CA LYS A 136 -8.88 -17.80 5.71
C LYS A 136 -8.47 -16.33 5.70
N THR A 137 -7.58 -15.93 6.61
CA THR A 137 -7.20 -14.53 6.78
C THR A 137 -5.76 -14.28 6.35
N LEU A 138 -5.58 -13.48 5.30
CA LEU A 138 -4.28 -12.91 4.97
C LEU A 138 -4.10 -11.63 5.80
N VAL A 139 -2.97 -11.53 6.49
CA VAL A 139 -2.64 -10.37 7.30
C VAL A 139 -1.72 -9.44 6.51
N LEU A 140 -2.06 -8.16 6.42
CA LEU A 140 -1.24 -7.10 5.81
C LEU A 140 0.18 -7.14 6.39
N THR A 141 1.18 -7.29 5.55
CA THR A 141 2.57 -7.59 5.97
C THR A 141 3.16 -6.50 6.87
N GLU A 142 2.90 -5.21 6.62
CA GLU A 142 3.33 -4.11 7.49
C GLU A 142 2.85 -4.31 8.94
N SER A 143 1.62 -4.76 9.10
CA SER A 143 0.98 -4.87 10.41
C SER A 143 1.48 -6.03 11.26
N CYS A 144 2.27 -6.94 10.68
CA CYS A 144 2.85 -8.07 11.41
C CYS A 144 3.79 -7.63 12.55
N VAL A 145 4.30 -6.40 12.51
CA VAL A 145 5.12 -5.81 13.58
C VAL A 145 4.40 -5.80 14.94
N HIS A 146 3.09 -5.79 14.95
CA HIS A 146 2.30 -5.83 16.18
C HIS A 146 2.25 -7.20 16.86
N LEU A 147 2.69 -8.26 16.18
CA LEU A 147 2.87 -9.60 16.73
C LEU A 147 4.33 -9.89 17.05
N ASP A 148 5.24 -9.41 16.22
CA ASP A 148 6.68 -9.60 16.36
C ASP A 148 7.38 -8.36 15.78
N ASN A 149 8.06 -7.61 16.66
CA ASN A 149 8.81 -6.40 16.31
C ASN A 149 10.29 -6.67 15.97
N ASN A 150 10.74 -7.93 16.02
CA ASN A 150 12.08 -8.32 15.58
C ASN A 150 12.12 -8.44 14.05
N ARG A 151 11.93 -7.31 13.37
CA ARG A 151 11.82 -7.20 11.91
C ARG A 151 12.80 -6.16 11.36
N PRO A 152 13.20 -6.28 10.09
CA PRO A 152 13.95 -5.21 9.42
C PRO A 152 13.10 -3.93 9.37
N ALA A 153 13.78 -2.80 9.13
CA ALA A 153 13.08 -1.55 8.82
C ALA A 153 12.19 -1.72 7.58
N ALA A 154 11.16 -0.89 7.48
CA ALA A 154 10.26 -0.92 6.33
C ALA A 154 11.02 -0.75 5.01
N SER A 155 10.61 -1.52 4.01
CA SER A 155 11.02 -1.39 2.61
C SER A 155 9.76 -1.44 1.72
N MET A 156 9.91 -1.11 0.45
CA MET A 156 8.80 -1.25 -0.50
C MET A 156 8.40 -2.71 -0.74
N ASP A 157 9.20 -3.68 -0.28
CA ASP A 157 8.86 -5.10 -0.33
C ASP A 157 7.60 -5.43 0.51
N LEU A 158 7.27 -4.61 1.53
CA LEU A 158 5.99 -4.75 2.27
C LEU A 158 4.79 -4.72 1.32
N LEU A 159 4.78 -3.79 0.35
CA LEU A 159 3.74 -3.71 -0.68
C LEU A 159 3.87 -4.83 -1.71
N TYR A 160 5.10 -5.08 -2.20
CA TYR A 160 5.34 -6.05 -3.27
C TYR A 160 4.97 -7.47 -2.83
N ASP A 161 5.33 -7.85 -1.60
CA ASP A 161 5.02 -9.15 -1.03
C ASP A 161 3.51 -9.38 -0.91
N ASP A 162 2.75 -8.38 -0.46
CA ASP A 162 1.30 -8.51 -0.34
C ASP A 162 0.61 -8.66 -1.71
N ILE A 163 1.05 -7.90 -2.71
CA ILE A 163 0.57 -8.05 -4.09
C ILE A 163 0.90 -9.43 -4.66
N GLU A 164 2.12 -9.93 -4.46
CA GLU A 164 2.51 -11.25 -4.94
C GLU A 164 1.77 -12.38 -4.22
N LYS A 165 1.52 -12.25 -2.91
CA LYS A 165 0.68 -13.18 -2.14
C LYS A 165 -0.75 -13.19 -2.66
N LEU A 166 -1.37 -12.03 -2.85
CA LEU A 166 -2.71 -11.93 -3.45
C LEU A 166 -2.74 -12.55 -4.85
N GLY A 167 -1.74 -12.26 -5.69
CA GLY A 167 -1.62 -12.86 -7.02
C GLY A 167 -1.60 -14.38 -6.99
N ARG A 168 -0.83 -14.99 -6.08
CA ARG A 168 -0.78 -16.44 -5.88
C ARG A 168 -2.07 -17.02 -5.35
N ILE A 169 -2.70 -16.37 -4.36
CA ILE A 169 -3.96 -16.80 -3.73
C ILE A 169 -5.11 -16.80 -4.74
N PHE A 170 -5.17 -15.82 -5.63
CA PHE A 170 -6.29 -15.62 -6.57
C PHE A 170 -6.01 -16.07 -8.00
N ASP A 171 -4.94 -16.83 -8.24
CA ASP A 171 -4.53 -17.28 -9.59
C ASP A 171 -4.27 -16.10 -10.56
N LYS A 172 -3.62 -15.04 -10.04
CA LYS A 172 -3.25 -13.80 -10.72
C LYS A 172 -1.75 -13.51 -10.63
N GLU A 173 -0.94 -14.55 -10.59
CA GLU A 173 0.52 -14.38 -10.36
C GLU A 173 1.20 -13.61 -11.49
N ALA A 174 0.80 -13.83 -12.73
CA ALA A 174 1.38 -13.14 -13.87
C ALA A 174 1.08 -11.63 -13.82
N GLU A 175 -0.15 -11.26 -13.47
CA GLU A 175 -0.59 -9.88 -13.29
C GLU A 175 0.15 -9.23 -12.11
N ALA A 176 0.26 -9.93 -10.98
CA ALA A 176 0.97 -9.45 -9.80
C ALA A 176 2.46 -9.19 -10.10
N LYS A 177 3.15 -10.13 -10.74
CA LYS A 177 4.55 -9.98 -11.14
C LYS A 177 4.76 -8.80 -12.11
N LYS A 178 3.84 -8.64 -13.07
CA LYS A 178 3.90 -7.51 -13.99
C LYS A 178 3.74 -6.20 -13.25
N LEU A 179 2.74 -6.09 -12.38
CA LEU A 179 2.46 -4.89 -11.60
C LEU A 179 3.65 -4.50 -10.72
N VAL A 180 4.23 -5.46 -9.98
CA VAL A 180 5.41 -5.23 -9.15
C VAL A 180 6.62 -4.82 -10.00
N SER A 181 6.82 -5.45 -11.17
CA SER A 181 7.91 -5.08 -12.10
C SER A 181 7.76 -3.64 -12.61
N ASP A 182 6.54 -3.24 -12.98
CA ASP A 182 6.25 -1.89 -13.45
C ASP A 182 6.50 -0.85 -12.33
N TRP A 183 6.08 -1.15 -11.10
CA TRP A 183 6.34 -0.28 -9.94
C TRP A 183 7.82 -0.16 -9.59
N LYS A 184 8.57 -1.26 -9.64
CA LYS A 184 10.03 -1.23 -9.44
C LYS A 184 10.73 -0.38 -10.48
N ALA A 185 10.30 -0.44 -11.75
CA ALA A 185 10.84 0.39 -12.82
C ALA A 185 10.52 1.89 -12.58
N GLN A 186 9.28 2.22 -12.22
CA GLN A 186 8.89 3.60 -11.90
C GLN A 186 9.67 4.15 -10.70
N LEU A 187 9.84 3.33 -9.65
CA LEU A 187 10.61 3.69 -8.46
C LEU A 187 12.08 3.94 -8.80
N ALA A 188 12.67 3.09 -9.65
CA ALA A 188 14.05 3.28 -10.12
C ALA A 188 14.22 4.61 -10.88
N ASP A 189 13.27 4.99 -11.72
CA ASP A 189 13.24 6.28 -12.44
C ASP A 189 13.20 7.47 -11.47
N ILE A 190 12.34 7.41 -10.44
CA ILE A 190 12.23 8.44 -9.41
C ILE A 190 13.57 8.56 -8.66
N THR A 191 14.11 7.43 -8.20
CA THR A 191 15.37 7.38 -7.44
C THR A 191 16.55 7.89 -8.26
N ALA A 192 16.59 7.58 -9.57
CA ALA A 192 17.63 8.09 -10.46
C ALA A 192 17.57 9.63 -10.60
N LYS A 193 16.38 10.22 -10.65
CA LYS A 193 16.21 11.68 -10.66
C LYS A 193 16.59 12.33 -9.35
N VAL A 194 16.25 11.71 -8.22
CA VAL A 194 16.70 12.16 -6.90
C VAL A 194 18.22 12.19 -6.81
N GLY A 195 18.91 11.19 -7.37
CA GLY A 195 20.38 11.18 -7.47
C GLY A 195 21.08 11.37 -6.13
N ASP A 196 21.90 12.42 -6.03
CA ASP A 196 22.65 12.78 -4.82
C ASP A 196 21.90 13.70 -3.85
N HIS A 197 20.66 14.10 -4.18
CA HIS A 197 19.79 14.87 -3.29
C HIS A 197 19.28 13.96 -2.15
N LYS A 198 20.03 13.88 -1.05
CA LYS A 198 19.75 12.98 0.08
C LYS A 198 19.88 13.70 1.42
N GLY A 199 19.27 13.11 2.44
CA GLY A 199 19.43 13.57 3.81
C GLY A 199 18.53 14.73 4.23
N THR A 200 17.50 15.07 3.44
CA THR A 200 16.47 16.03 3.89
C THR A 200 15.70 15.44 5.05
N ARG A 201 15.74 16.10 6.22
CA ARG A 201 15.02 15.66 7.42
C ARG A 201 13.52 15.87 7.24
N VAL A 202 12.77 14.77 7.24
CA VAL A 202 11.32 14.74 6.98
C VAL A 202 10.57 14.36 8.24
N PHE A 203 9.51 15.08 8.55
CA PHE A 203 8.52 14.70 9.55
C PHE A 203 7.18 14.45 8.88
N LEU A 204 6.61 13.26 9.12
CA LEU A 204 5.24 12.95 8.74
C LEU A 204 4.33 13.29 9.90
N TYR A 205 3.35 14.14 9.66
CA TYR A 205 2.32 14.49 10.63
C TYR A 205 0.94 14.01 10.16
N ASP A 206 0.46 12.98 10.84
CA ASP A 206 -0.85 12.39 10.58
C ASP A 206 -1.96 13.17 11.30
N SER A 207 -1.85 13.28 12.63
CA SER A 207 -2.88 13.85 13.51
C SER A 207 -2.34 14.04 14.94
N GLY A 208 -3.18 14.51 15.84
CA GLY A 208 -2.89 14.62 17.27
C GLY A 208 -2.24 15.95 17.65
N GLU A 209 -3.00 16.86 18.28
CA GLU A 209 -2.52 18.18 18.72
C GLU A 209 -1.68 18.09 20.00
N ASP A 210 -2.08 17.29 20.99
CA ASP A 210 -1.31 17.10 22.22
C ASP A 210 -0.04 16.28 21.98
N LYS A 211 -0.16 15.19 21.23
CA LYS A 211 0.94 14.29 20.85
C LYS A 211 0.80 13.93 19.38
N PRO A 212 1.77 14.30 18.54
CA PRO A 212 1.67 13.99 17.13
C PRO A 212 1.72 12.49 16.89
N PHE A 213 0.80 12.01 16.05
CA PHE A 213 0.81 10.66 15.52
C PHE A 213 1.62 10.66 14.22
N THR A 214 2.51 9.70 14.06
CA THR A 214 3.51 9.68 12.99
C THR A 214 3.95 8.26 12.63
N SER A 215 4.70 8.12 11.53
CA SER A 215 5.30 6.86 11.10
C SER A 215 6.67 6.63 11.74
N GLY A 216 6.87 5.42 12.26
CA GLY A 216 8.15 4.96 12.79
C GLY A 216 8.91 4.04 11.81
N LYS A 217 9.86 3.28 12.36
CA LYS A 217 10.81 2.42 11.64
C LYS A 217 10.14 1.41 10.70
N PHE A 218 8.99 0.88 11.08
CA PHE A 218 8.36 -0.25 10.41
C PHE A 218 7.18 0.12 9.51
N ALA A 219 6.85 1.42 9.39
CA ALA A 219 5.79 1.89 8.51
C ALA A 219 6.31 2.17 7.10
N ILE A 220 5.52 1.87 6.09
CA ILE A 220 5.88 2.08 4.68
C ILE A 220 6.28 3.52 4.35
N PRO A 221 5.73 4.59 4.99
CA PRO A 221 6.20 5.95 4.73
C PRO A 221 7.68 6.17 5.02
N SER A 222 8.29 5.43 5.95
CA SER A 222 9.75 5.52 6.17
C SER A 222 10.55 5.05 4.95
N ALA A 223 10.09 3.98 4.29
CA ALA A 223 10.69 3.52 3.03
C ALA A 223 10.43 4.50 1.88
N MET A 224 9.24 5.08 1.81
CA MET A 224 8.86 6.06 0.79
C MET A 224 9.69 7.35 0.91
N ILE A 225 9.88 7.84 2.12
CA ILE A 225 10.71 9.02 2.42
C ILE A 225 12.15 8.75 1.98
N ALA A 226 12.71 7.60 2.34
CA ALA A 226 14.06 7.21 1.93
C ALA A 226 14.21 7.11 0.40
N ALA A 227 13.23 6.51 -0.29
CA ALA A 227 13.21 6.42 -1.75
C ALA A 227 13.09 7.80 -2.44
N ALA A 228 12.46 8.77 -1.79
CA ALA A 228 12.37 10.15 -2.24
C ALA A 228 13.61 11.03 -1.87
N GLY A 229 14.64 10.46 -1.24
CA GLY A 229 15.86 11.18 -0.83
C GLY A 229 15.77 11.88 0.52
N GLY A 230 14.77 11.56 1.34
CA GLY A 230 14.61 12.09 2.69
C GLY A 230 15.03 11.12 3.78
N ASP A 231 15.18 11.66 4.98
CA ASP A 231 15.39 10.90 6.21
C ASP A 231 14.18 11.13 7.14
N ASN A 232 13.43 10.07 7.43
CA ASN A 232 12.37 10.16 8.43
C ASN A 232 13.00 10.41 9.80
N ILE A 233 12.76 11.59 10.38
CA ILE A 233 13.32 11.95 11.69
C ILE A 233 12.81 11.06 12.82
N MET A 234 11.77 10.26 12.60
CA MET A 234 11.19 9.34 13.58
C MET A 234 11.50 7.86 13.27
N ALA A 235 12.47 7.57 12.37
CA ALA A 235 12.86 6.21 11.98
C ALA A 235 13.48 5.37 13.12
N ASP A 236 13.80 5.96 14.26
CA ASP A 236 14.26 5.26 15.47
C ASP A 236 13.11 4.72 16.34
N MET A 237 11.88 5.17 16.14
CA MET A 237 10.71 4.62 16.83
C MET A 237 10.49 3.15 16.43
N GLN A 238 10.53 2.24 17.40
CA GLN A 238 10.38 0.79 17.17
C GLN A 238 8.91 0.38 17.01
N THR A 239 8.21 1.05 16.11
CA THR A 239 6.81 0.80 15.76
C THR A 239 6.59 1.09 14.28
N SER A 240 5.43 0.68 13.72
CA SER A 240 4.95 1.20 12.43
C SER A 240 4.40 2.62 12.62
N TRP A 241 3.29 2.76 13.30
CA TRP A 241 2.67 4.04 13.61
C TRP A 241 2.60 4.25 15.11
N GLY A 242 2.77 5.49 15.58
CA GLY A 242 2.73 5.79 17.01
C GLY A 242 2.80 7.28 17.33
N ASN A 243 2.59 7.58 18.61
CA ASN A 243 2.70 8.93 19.10
C ASN A 243 4.13 9.24 19.53
N THR A 244 4.51 10.51 19.35
CA THR A 244 5.74 11.10 19.88
C THR A 244 5.38 12.39 20.63
N ASP A 245 6.33 13.22 20.97
CA ASP A 245 6.12 14.54 21.56
C ASP A 245 6.67 15.65 20.65
N TRP A 246 6.10 16.84 20.77
CA TRP A 246 6.44 17.99 19.93
C TRP A 246 7.87 18.50 20.18
N GLU A 247 8.38 18.37 21.39
CA GLU A 247 9.73 18.75 21.77
C GLU A 247 10.77 17.89 21.04
N THR A 248 10.53 16.58 20.98
CA THR A 248 11.36 15.65 20.21
C THR A 248 11.35 16.00 18.73
N VAL A 249 10.19 16.24 18.13
CA VAL A 249 10.08 16.64 16.71
C VAL A 249 10.82 17.94 16.45
N ALA A 250 10.57 18.97 17.26
CA ALA A 250 11.20 20.29 17.11
C ALA A 250 12.73 20.25 17.30
N SER A 251 13.22 19.47 18.26
CA SER A 251 14.67 19.31 18.50
C SER A 251 15.40 18.67 17.31
N ARG A 252 14.71 17.81 16.53
CA ARG A 252 15.22 17.19 15.31
C ARG A 252 15.14 18.11 14.09
N ASN A 253 14.49 19.26 14.23
CA ASN A 253 14.34 20.34 13.26
C ASN A 253 14.06 19.84 11.83
N PRO A 254 12.85 19.34 11.52
CA PRO A 254 12.51 18.88 10.19
C PRO A 254 12.65 19.99 9.16
N GLN A 255 13.14 19.64 7.97
CA GLN A 255 13.31 20.52 6.82
C GLN A 255 12.16 20.40 5.82
N PHE A 256 11.38 19.34 5.96
CA PHE A 256 10.23 19.04 5.09
C PHE A 256 9.14 18.33 5.88
N LEU A 257 7.87 18.61 5.55
CA LEU A 257 6.71 17.97 6.17
C LEU A 257 5.93 17.15 5.16
N ILE A 258 5.46 15.99 5.59
CA ILE A 258 4.37 15.26 4.93
C ILE A 258 3.14 15.41 5.82
N LEU A 259 2.08 16.01 5.30
CA LEU A 259 0.83 16.25 6.02
C LEU A 259 -0.24 15.30 5.50
N LEU A 260 -0.86 14.54 6.40
CA LEU A 260 -1.91 13.62 6.01
C LEU A 260 -3.22 14.35 5.77
N ASP A 261 -3.84 14.12 4.61
CA ASP A 261 -5.15 14.67 4.26
C ASP A 261 -6.22 13.58 4.26
N TYR A 262 -7.03 13.56 5.29
CA TYR A 262 -8.20 12.66 5.39
C TYR A 262 -9.43 13.17 4.64
N GLN A 263 -9.41 14.43 4.13
CA GLN A 263 -10.61 15.12 3.66
C GLN A 263 -10.56 15.56 2.19
N ASP A 264 -9.69 14.94 1.40
CA ASP A 264 -9.60 15.20 -0.03
C ASP A 264 -9.42 16.71 -0.37
N GLY A 265 -8.24 17.22 -0.05
CA GLY A 265 -7.80 18.57 -0.43
C GLY A 265 -8.05 19.68 0.58
N GLY A 266 -8.42 19.38 1.82
CA GLY A 266 -8.71 20.43 2.82
C GLY A 266 -8.23 20.14 4.23
N GLY A 267 -8.08 18.86 4.60
CA GLY A 267 -7.73 18.45 5.97
C GLY A 267 -6.32 18.87 6.39
N TYR A 268 -5.35 18.79 5.49
CA TYR A 268 -3.97 19.18 5.75
C TYR A 268 -3.80 20.64 6.17
N ARG A 269 -4.72 21.56 5.74
CA ARG A 269 -4.64 22.99 6.10
C ARG A 269 -4.74 23.20 7.60
N LYS A 270 -5.61 22.44 8.27
CA LYS A 270 -5.75 22.50 9.72
C LYS A 270 -4.47 22.06 10.42
N LEU A 271 -3.83 21.00 9.91
CA LEU A 271 -2.54 20.52 10.42
C LEU A 271 -1.45 21.58 10.24
N LEU A 272 -1.38 22.20 9.07
CA LEU A 272 -0.40 23.25 8.79
C LEU A 272 -0.62 24.50 9.64
N ASP A 273 -1.87 24.96 9.76
CA ASP A 273 -2.24 26.14 10.57
C ASP A 273 -1.91 25.91 12.06
N PHE A 274 -2.17 24.70 12.56
CA PHE A 274 -1.76 24.31 13.91
C PHE A 274 -0.23 24.39 14.08
N LEU A 275 0.56 23.82 13.16
CA LEU A 275 2.02 23.85 13.24
C LEU A 275 2.59 25.27 13.19
N LYS A 276 1.98 26.18 12.44
CA LYS A 276 2.40 27.61 12.32
C LYS A 276 2.25 28.38 13.63
N VAL A 277 1.35 27.97 14.51
CA VAL A 277 1.14 28.64 15.81
C VAL A 277 1.71 27.83 16.99
N HIS A 278 2.07 26.58 16.78
CA HIS A 278 2.55 25.71 17.84
C HIS A 278 3.92 26.18 18.37
N PRO A 279 4.09 26.40 19.68
CA PRO A 279 5.31 27.02 20.24
C PRO A 279 6.63 26.34 19.84
N ALA A 280 6.66 25.00 19.81
CA ALA A 280 7.84 24.25 19.46
C ALA A 280 8.08 24.16 17.94
N MET A 281 7.00 24.07 17.13
CA MET A 281 7.11 23.76 15.70
C MET A 281 7.28 24.98 14.80
N LYS A 282 6.74 26.14 15.19
CA LYS A 282 6.75 27.36 14.35
C LYS A 282 8.14 27.85 13.95
N GLU A 283 9.18 27.48 14.73
CA GLU A 283 10.57 27.87 14.49
C GLU A 283 11.36 26.83 13.69
N THR A 284 10.77 25.67 13.38
CA THR A 284 11.45 24.63 12.58
C THR A 284 11.60 25.06 11.12
N ASP A 285 12.63 24.57 10.46
CA ASP A 285 12.96 24.94 9.07
C ASP A 285 11.80 24.66 8.11
N ALA A 286 11.13 23.54 8.27
CA ALA A 286 10.00 23.15 7.42
C ALA A 286 8.80 24.10 7.55
N VAL A 287 8.43 24.50 8.77
CA VAL A 287 7.29 25.39 9.03
C VAL A 287 7.61 26.82 8.60
N ARG A 288 8.81 27.34 8.93
CA ARG A 288 9.22 28.70 8.54
C ARG A 288 9.32 28.91 7.04
N ASN A 289 9.72 27.88 6.31
CA ASN A 289 9.89 27.94 4.86
C ASN A 289 8.70 27.35 4.09
N GLU A 290 7.64 26.97 4.78
CA GLU A 290 6.44 26.34 4.21
C GLU A 290 6.76 25.16 3.25
N ARG A 291 7.75 24.33 3.63
CA ARG A 291 8.18 23.19 2.83
C ARG A 291 7.40 21.93 3.23
N PHE A 292 6.38 21.60 2.43
CA PHE A 292 5.53 20.45 2.71
C PHE A 292 4.91 19.86 1.44
N VAL A 293 4.41 18.64 1.58
CA VAL A 293 3.46 18.00 0.65
C VAL A 293 2.28 17.45 1.45
N ALA A 294 1.08 17.57 0.91
CA ALA A 294 -0.11 16.93 1.46
C ALA A 294 -0.38 15.64 0.69
N LEU A 295 -0.61 14.53 1.40
CA LEU A 295 -0.90 13.23 0.81
C LEU A 295 -2.14 12.63 1.46
N ARG A 296 -2.92 11.89 0.67
CA ARG A 296 -4.10 11.19 1.15
C ARG A 296 -3.69 9.93 1.94
N TYR A 297 -4.61 9.40 2.72
CA TYR A 297 -4.39 8.20 3.53
C TYR A 297 -3.87 7.01 2.70
N ALA A 298 -4.52 6.67 1.57
CA ALA A 298 -4.10 5.57 0.71
C ALA A 298 -2.70 5.76 0.09
N GLU A 299 -2.22 7.01 0.02
CA GLU A 299 -0.88 7.33 -0.47
C GLU A 299 0.22 7.07 0.60
N LEU A 300 -0.16 6.89 1.88
CA LEU A 300 0.76 6.71 3.02
C LEU A 300 0.58 5.38 3.76
N THR A 301 -0.34 4.54 3.32
CA THR A 301 -0.51 3.16 3.79
C THR A 301 -0.11 2.19 2.69
N PRO A 302 0.32 0.93 2.99
CA PRO A 302 0.75 0.01 1.95
C PRO A 302 -0.33 -0.15 0.86
N GLY A 303 -0.03 0.28 -0.37
CA GLY A 303 -1.01 0.27 -1.46
C GLY A 303 -0.44 0.76 -2.80
N PRO A 304 -1.19 0.60 -3.90
CA PRO A 304 -0.76 0.98 -5.25
C PRO A 304 -0.38 2.45 -5.39
N ALA A 305 -1.03 3.34 -4.62
CA ALA A 305 -0.79 4.78 -4.65
C ALA A 305 0.61 5.19 -4.14
N ASN A 306 1.34 4.30 -3.44
CA ASN A 306 2.63 4.63 -2.84
C ASN A 306 3.68 5.06 -3.88
N ILE A 307 3.70 4.43 -5.06
CA ILE A 307 4.72 4.72 -6.08
C ILE A 307 4.58 6.15 -6.61
N GLU A 308 3.35 6.56 -6.94
CA GLU A 308 3.09 7.94 -7.35
C GLU A 308 3.36 8.94 -6.23
N ALA A 309 3.01 8.57 -4.99
CA ALA A 309 3.24 9.40 -3.81
C ALA A 309 4.74 9.64 -3.55
N ILE A 310 5.60 8.63 -3.74
CA ILE A 310 7.06 8.82 -3.69
C ILE A 310 7.50 9.88 -4.70
N GLY A 311 6.97 9.85 -5.92
CA GLY A 311 7.23 10.88 -6.93
C GLY A 311 6.74 12.27 -6.52
N LYS A 312 5.58 12.37 -5.83
CA LYS A 312 5.07 13.65 -5.29
C LYS A 312 6.00 14.18 -4.19
N ILE A 313 6.40 13.32 -3.26
CA ILE A 313 7.33 13.68 -2.19
C ILE A 313 8.67 14.17 -2.80
N ALA A 314 9.26 13.41 -3.71
CA ALA A 314 10.53 13.72 -4.34
C ALA A 314 10.50 15.06 -5.08
N ARG A 315 9.48 15.31 -5.92
CA ARG A 315 9.31 16.59 -6.63
C ARG A 315 9.11 17.78 -5.70
N ALA A 316 8.36 17.61 -4.63
CA ALA A 316 8.12 18.67 -3.66
C ALA A 316 9.36 18.96 -2.80
N MET A 317 10.17 17.94 -2.54
CA MET A 317 11.38 18.02 -1.73
C MET A 317 12.58 18.54 -2.52
N HIS A 318 12.69 18.15 -3.79
CA HIS A 318 13.82 18.41 -4.70
C HIS A 318 13.33 18.91 -6.07
N PRO A 319 12.65 20.07 -6.15
CA PRO A 319 12.07 20.58 -7.40
C PRO A 319 13.11 20.80 -8.50
N GLU A 320 14.37 21.02 -8.13
CA GLU A 320 15.50 21.18 -9.05
C GLU A 320 15.91 19.88 -9.77
N ALA A 321 15.49 18.70 -9.27
CA ALA A 321 15.82 17.39 -9.83
C ALA A 321 14.77 16.90 -10.85
N PHE A 322 13.63 17.56 -10.95
CA PHE A 322 12.47 17.18 -11.76
C PHE A 322 12.04 18.32 -12.69
#